data_f83dda6ad37b61a2317d045b6bfeb478
#
_entry.id   f83dda6ad37b61a2317d045b6bfeb478
#
_cell.length_a   1.000
_cell.length_b   1.000
_cell.length_c   1.000
_cell.angle_alpha   90.00
_cell.angle_beta   90.00
_cell.angle_gamma   90.00
#
_symmetry.space_group_name_H-M   'P 1'
#
loop_
_entity.id
_entity.type
_entity.pdbx_description
1 polymer ?
#
loop_
_entity_poly.entity_id
_entity_poly.type
_entity_poly.pdbx_seq_one_letter_code
_entity_poly.pdbx_strand_id
1 'polypeptide(L)' 'MNANPILLQKKYARITEKFAALENLPLDKALGIFYHSTLYRLMRDGVSDMHCMSDEYLTEDLCREYHSTEQAQ' A
#
# COMPACT_ATOMS: atom_id res chain seq x y z
N MET A 1 -17.60 -5.70 8.49
CA MET A 1 -17.57 -4.36 9.07
C MET A 1 -16.90 -3.39 8.12
N ASN A 2 -17.48 -2.24 7.94
CA ASN A 2 -16.95 -1.27 7.00
C ASN A 2 -15.88 -0.40 7.65
N ALA A 3 -14.75 -0.27 6.98
CA ALA A 3 -13.71 0.65 7.44
C ALA A 3 -14.20 2.08 7.21
N ASN A 4 -13.83 2.97 8.13
CA ASN A 4 -14.15 4.39 7.97
C ASN A 4 -13.37 4.94 6.78
N PRO A 5 -14.01 5.51 5.75
CA PRO A 5 -13.32 5.96 4.55
C PRO A 5 -12.25 7.01 4.83
N ILE A 6 -12.48 7.90 5.79
CA ILE A 6 -11.50 8.94 6.12
C ILE A 6 -10.26 8.32 6.75
N LEU A 7 -10.46 7.40 7.68
CA LEU A 7 -9.33 6.71 8.34
C LEU A 7 -8.57 5.87 7.34
N LEU A 8 -9.27 5.26 6.41
CA LEU A 8 -8.63 4.43 5.38
C LEU A 8 -7.78 5.28 4.45
N GLN A 9 -8.27 6.47 4.07
CA GLN A 9 -7.49 7.38 3.23
C GLN A 9 -6.21 7.82 3.93
N LYS A 10 -6.30 8.11 5.22
CA LYS A 10 -5.12 8.48 6.01
C LYS A 10 -4.12 7.33 6.07
N LYS A 11 -4.62 6.12 6.20
CA LYS A 11 -3.76 4.94 6.22
C LYS A 11 -3.05 4.75 4.88
N TYR A 12 -3.76 4.93 3.79
CA TYR A 12 -3.16 4.87 2.45
C TYR A 12 -2.02 5.88 2.32
N ALA A 13 -2.25 7.11 2.79
CA ALA A 13 -1.23 8.15 2.71
C ALA A 13 0.02 7.76 3.52
N ARG A 14 -0.16 7.23 4.72
CA ARG A 14 0.98 6.82 5.56
C ARG A 14 1.77 5.71 4.91
N ILE A 15 1.08 4.71 4.37
CA ILE A 15 1.74 3.57 3.71
C ILE A 15 2.51 4.07 2.49
N THR A 16 1.89 4.91 1.69
CA THR A 16 2.52 5.43 0.47
C THR A 16 3.76 6.25 0.80
N GLU A 17 3.68 7.09 1.83
CA GLU A 17 4.82 7.90 2.25
C GLU A 17 5.98 7.03 2.72
N LYS A 18 5.68 6.01 3.52
CA LYS A 18 6.71 5.09 4.00
C LYS A 18 7.34 4.32 2.84
N PHE A 19 6.49 3.87 1.91
CA PHE A 19 6.96 3.15 0.74
C PHE A 19 7.86 4.04 -0.12
N ALA A 20 7.46 5.28 -0.35
CA ALA A 20 8.25 6.22 -1.13
C ALA A 20 9.63 6.43 -0.50
N ALA A 21 9.67 6.58 0.82
CA ALA A 21 10.92 6.79 1.53
C ALA A 21 11.83 5.56 1.44
N LEU A 22 11.26 4.37 1.63
CA LEU A 22 12.05 3.14 1.60
C LEU A 22 12.60 2.84 0.21
N GLU A 23 11.82 3.14 -0.83
CA GLU A 23 12.22 2.84 -2.20
C GLU A 23 12.86 4.04 -2.89
N ASN A 24 12.99 5.15 -2.18
CA ASN A 24 13.59 6.37 -2.72
C ASN A 24 12.86 6.83 -3.99
N LEU A 25 11.53 6.88 -3.91
CA LEU A 25 10.68 7.26 -5.03
C LEU A 25 10.00 8.60 -4.76
N PRO A 26 9.72 9.39 -5.82
CA PRO A 26 8.85 10.55 -5.67
C PRO A 26 7.47 10.10 -5.20
N LEU A 27 6.79 10.94 -4.42
CA LEU A 27 5.51 10.57 -3.84
C LEU A 27 4.46 10.27 -4.91
N ASP A 28 4.43 11.06 -5.98
CA ASP A 28 3.46 10.84 -7.05
C ASP A 28 3.64 9.48 -7.71
N LYS A 29 4.89 9.06 -7.89
CA LYS A 29 5.17 7.75 -8.46
C LYS A 29 4.77 6.64 -7.49
N ALA A 30 5.08 6.82 -6.21
CA ALA A 30 4.71 5.86 -5.18
C ALA A 30 3.19 5.70 -5.10
N LEU A 31 2.45 6.80 -5.21
CA LEU A 31 0.99 6.76 -5.21
C LEU A 31 0.46 5.92 -6.39
N GLY A 32 1.01 6.13 -7.57
CA GLY A 32 0.61 5.37 -8.74
C GLY A 32 0.85 3.88 -8.55
N ILE A 33 2.01 3.53 -8.04
CA ILE A 33 2.34 2.12 -7.77
C ILE A 33 1.37 1.53 -6.76
N PHE A 34 1.09 2.28 -5.68
CA PHE A 34 0.20 1.80 -4.63
C PHE A 34 -1.21 1.55 -5.19
N TYR A 35 -1.76 2.51 -5.94
CA TYR A 35 -3.13 2.38 -6.44
C TYR A 35 -3.28 1.31 -7.50
N HIS A 36 -2.20 0.88 -8.11
CA HIS A 36 -2.22 -0.23 -9.07
C HIS A 36 -1.83 -1.56 -8.43
N SER A 37 -1.54 -1.57 -7.13
CA SER A 37 -1.06 -2.77 -6.45
C SER A 37 -2.21 -3.70 -6.07
N THR A 38 -1.87 -4.98 -5.92
CA THR A 38 -2.78 -5.96 -5.37
C THR A 38 -3.13 -5.61 -3.92
N LEU A 39 -2.15 -5.09 -3.18
CA LEU A 39 -2.36 -4.70 -1.79
C LEU A 39 -3.51 -3.69 -1.67
N TYR A 40 -3.49 -2.65 -2.51
CA TYR A 40 -4.55 -1.64 -2.47
C TYR A 40 -5.91 -2.27 -2.70
N ARG A 41 -5.99 -3.16 -3.69
CA ARG A 41 -7.26 -3.83 -4.01
C ARG A 41 -7.78 -4.63 -2.82
N LEU A 42 -6.89 -5.37 -2.16
CA LEU A 42 -7.27 -6.17 -1.00
C LEU A 42 -7.74 -5.31 0.15
N MET A 43 -7.05 -4.19 0.39
CA MET A 43 -7.44 -3.26 1.45
C MET A 43 -8.79 -2.61 1.14
N ARG A 44 -8.97 -2.16 -0.08
CA ARG A 44 -10.21 -1.51 -0.51
C ARG A 44 -11.40 -2.44 -0.35
N ASP A 45 -11.22 -3.72 -0.71
CA ASP A 45 -12.30 -4.70 -0.69
C ASP A 45 -12.46 -5.36 0.67
N GLY A 46 -11.57 -5.07 1.62
CA GLY A 46 -11.64 -5.63 2.96
C GLY A 46 -11.31 -7.10 3.03
N VAL A 47 -10.59 -7.63 2.05
CA VAL A 47 -10.26 -9.05 1.99
C VAL A 47 -9.30 -9.40 3.13
N SER A 48 -9.67 -10.41 3.93
CA SER A 48 -8.86 -10.91 5.04
C SER A 48 -8.47 -9.80 6.01
N ASP A 49 -9.30 -8.76 6.12
CA ASP A 49 -9.07 -7.63 7.04
C ASP A 49 -7.69 -6.99 6.87
N MET A 50 -7.20 -6.96 5.63
CA MET A 50 -5.89 -6.36 5.34
C MET A 50 -5.80 -4.93 5.83
N HIS A 51 -6.91 -4.18 5.78
CA HIS A 51 -6.92 -2.79 6.24
C HIS A 51 -6.68 -2.66 7.75
N CYS A 52 -6.75 -3.75 8.49
CA CYS A 52 -6.50 -3.76 9.94
C CYS A 52 -5.04 -4.06 10.29
N MET A 53 -4.23 -4.40 9.31
CA MET A 53 -2.82 -4.69 9.55
C MET A 53 -2.05 -3.42 9.84
N SER A 54 -0.89 -3.54 10.47
CA SER A 54 -0.08 -2.37 10.80
C SER A 54 0.46 -1.71 9.55
N ASP A 55 0.78 -0.41 9.67
CA ASP A 55 1.37 0.32 8.56
C ASP A 55 2.67 -0.32 8.11
N GLU A 56 3.49 -0.78 9.06
CA GLU A 56 4.76 -1.42 8.77
C GLU A 56 4.56 -2.71 7.97
N TYR A 57 3.61 -3.53 8.38
CA TYR A 57 3.32 -4.78 7.69
C TYR A 57 2.89 -4.49 6.25
N LEU A 58 1.99 -3.55 6.08
CA LEU A 58 1.44 -3.23 4.76
C LEU A 58 2.49 -2.58 3.87
N THR A 59 3.33 -1.74 4.44
CA THR A 59 4.42 -1.12 3.68
C THR A 59 5.40 -2.18 3.18
N GLU A 60 5.77 -3.12 4.04
CA GLU A 60 6.67 -4.21 3.65
C GLU A 60 6.05 -5.08 2.56
N ASP A 61 4.76 -5.34 2.68
CA ASP A 61 4.05 -6.13 1.68
C ASP A 61 4.06 -5.43 0.33
N LEU A 62 3.85 -4.12 0.34
CA LEU A 62 3.89 -3.32 -0.88
C LEU A 62 5.29 -3.33 -1.49
N CYS A 63 6.32 -3.21 -0.66
CA CYS A 63 7.70 -3.28 -1.15
C CYS A 63 7.98 -4.62 -1.80
N ARG A 64 7.55 -5.71 -1.18
CA ARG A 64 7.74 -7.04 -1.75
C ARG A 64 7.05 -7.19 -3.08
N GLU A 65 5.83 -6.69 -3.18
CA GLU A 65 5.07 -6.74 -4.42
C GLU A 65 5.77 -5.94 -5.52
N TYR A 66 6.24 -4.75 -5.17
CA TYR A 66 6.94 -3.88 -6.11
C TYR A 66 8.20 -4.53 -6.66
N HIS A 67 9.02 -5.09 -5.79
CA HIS A 67 10.26 -5.74 -6.22
C HIS A 67 9.99 -7.00 -7.01
N SER A 68 8.98 -7.76 -6.63
CA SER A 68 8.59 -8.95 -7.36
C SER A 68 8.16 -8.60 -8.79
N THR A 69 7.38 -7.55 -8.95
CA THR A 69 6.92 -7.10 -10.25
C THR A 69 8.09 -6.65 -11.11
N GLU A 70 9.04 -5.92 -10.54
CA GLU A 70 10.21 -5.47 -11.27
C GLU A 70 11.07 -6.65 -11.71
N GLN A 71 11.25 -7.63 -10.83
CA GLN A 71 12.08 -8.78 -11.11
C GLN A 71 11.45 -9.73 -12.12
N ALA A 72 10.15 -9.65 -12.29
CA ALA A 72 9.42 -10.51 -13.22
C ALA A 72 9.60 -10.09 -14.68
N GLN A 73 10.26 -8.98 -14.92
CA GLN A 73 10.43 -8.48 -16.28
C GLN A 73 11.63 -9.05 -16.97
#